data_77d2298beb943db6ecc99c150ea1c78b
#
_entry.id   77d2298beb943db6ecc99c150ea1c78b
#
_cell.length_a   1.000
_cell.length_b   1.000
_cell.length_c   1.000
_cell.angle_alpha   90.00
_cell.angle_beta   90.00
_cell.angle_gamma   90.00
#
_symmetry.space_group_name_H-M   'P 1'
#
loop_
_entity.id
_entity.type
_entity.pdbx_description
1 polymer ?
#
loop_
_entity_poly.entity_id
_entity_poly.type
_entity_poly.pdbx_seq_one_letter_code
_entity_poly.pdbx_strand_id
1 'polypeptide(L)'
;MKAVGIAGMASILITGCKKETNTVAQQAVVSDDVLAQIKSLGFSNTNVEKIDEGYLVEGDIILTPQDLATRNTVMAIRVANTEQYRTTNLVTGLPRNITVAISSQLPSSYTAVLDEMVRRYNAEGLRITFTRVSSGATITFAKANGSYLASSGFPDAAGNPYPTVKVNSRAIGTGTSTTFINYAATIFAHEVGHCIGFRHTDYMDRSYSCGGGYSNEGASTVGAINIPGTPTTAEPNSWMLACISANQNRPFDSYDKTALSYLYK
;
A
#
# COMPACT_ATOMS: atom_id res chain seq x y z
N MET A 1 -22.13 -14.83 88.61
CA MET A 1 -22.04 -13.72 87.65
C MET A 1 -21.47 -14.30 86.37
N LYS A 2 -22.23 -14.34 85.32
CA LYS A 2 -21.90 -15.00 84.03
C LYS A 2 -21.26 -13.98 83.10
N ALA A 3 -20.02 -14.24 82.61
CA ALA A 3 -19.40 -13.48 81.56
C ALA A 3 -19.72 -14.08 80.19
N VAL A 4 -20.27 -13.25 79.27
CA VAL A 4 -20.59 -13.61 77.87
C VAL A 4 -19.41 -13.18 77.03
N GLY A 5 -18.77 -14.11 76.36
CA GLY A 5 -17.70 -13.86 75.40
C GLY A 5 -18.31 -13.65 74.00
N ILE A 6 -18.01 -12.54 73.36
CA ILE A 6 -18.37 -12.25 71.98
C ILE A 6 -17.24 -12.71 71.06
N ALA A 7 -17.49 -13.70 70.25
CA ALA A 7 -16.58 -14.13 69.17
C ALA A 7 -16.77 -13.24 67.95
N GLY A 8 -15.74 -12.44 67.62
CA GLY A 8 -15.74 -11.65 66.38
C GLY A 8 -15.28 -12.51 65.20
N MET A 9 -16.16 -12.62 64.22
CA MET A 9 -15.90 -13.34 62.97
C MET A 9 -15.26 -12.34 61.95
N ALA A 10 -13.94 -12.52 61.71
CA ALA A 10 -13.21 -11.72 60.71
C ALA A 10 -13.47 -12.30 59.32
N SER A 11 -14.23 -11.59 58.50
CA SER A 11 -14.40 -11.93 57.04
C SER A 11 -13.23 -11.46 56.26
N ILE A 12 -12.41 -12.42 55.74
CA ILE A 12 -11.33 -12.13 54.81
C ILE A 12 -11.91 -11.98 53.42
N LEU A 13 -11.94 -10.74 52.87
CA LEU A 13 -12.24 -10.46 51.49
C LEU A 13 -11.04 -10.79 50.61
N ILE A 14 -11.11 -11.89 49.86
CA ILE A 14 -10.13 -12.25 48.87
C ILE A 14 -10.48 -11.47 47.58
N THR A 15 -9.79 -10.36 47.35
CA THR A 15 -9.83 -9.67 46.05
C THR A 15 -9.00 -10.46 45.04
N GLY A 16 -9.68 -11.27 44.24
CA GLY A 16 -9.07 -11.96 43.11
C GLY A 16 -8.69 -10.94 42.03
N CYS A 17 -7.39 -10.70 41.86
CA CYS A 17 -6.89 -10.01 40.66
C CYS A 17 -7.23 -10.87 39.43
N LYS A 18 -8.17 -10.39 38.59
CA LYS A 18 -8.33 -10.90 37.23
C LYS A 18 -7.06 -10.52 36.45
N LYS A 19 -6.24 -11.51 36.17
CA LYS A 19 -5.15 -11.39 35.19
C LYS A 19 -5.80 -11.21 33.83
N GLU A 20 -5.80 -9.98 33.30
CA GLU A 20 -6.13 -9.76 31.89
C GLU A 20 -5.09 -10.49 31.04
N THR A 21 -5.50 -11.59 30.44
CA THR A 21 -4.76 -12.24 29.38
C THR A 21 -4.83 -11.32 28.16
N ASN A 22 -3.79 -10.50 27.96
CA ASN A 22 -3.55 -9.89 26.67
C ASN A 22 -3.38 -11.04 25.66
N THR A 23 -4.45 -11.42 25.00
CA THR A 23 -4.38 -12.21 23.77
C THR A 23 -3.74 -11.32 22.71
N VAL A 24 -2.42 -11.43 22.58
CA VAL A 24 -1.74 -11.03 21.35
C VAL A 24 -2.44 -11.80 20.25
N ALA A 25 -3.14 -11.10 19.36
CA ALA A 25 -3.77 -11.70 18.20
C ALA A 25 -2.67 -12.46 17.44
N GLN A 26 -2.75 -13.79 17.46
CA GLN A 26 -1.78 -14.64 16.79
C GLN A 26 -1.94 -14.36 15.29
N GLN A 27 -0.94 -13.73 14.71
CA GLN A 27 -0.93 -13.43 13.28
C GLN A 27 -1.13 -14.76 12.54
N ALA A 28 -2.18 -14.86 11.72
CA ALA A 28 -2.53 -16.11 11.05
C ALA A 28 -1.37 -16.51 10.13
N VAL A 29 -0.80 -17.67 10.38
CA VAL A 29 0.31 -18.22 9.59
C VAL A 29 -0.18 -18.39 8.15
N VAL A 30 0.51 -17.77 7.20
CA VAL A 30 0.25 -17.94 5.76
C VAL A 30 0.77 -19.31 5.35
N SER A 31 -0.05 -20.11 4.66
CA SER A 31 0.36 -21.46 4.26
C SER A 31 1.45 -21.46 3.18
N ASP A 32 2.27 -22.51 3.16
CA ASP A 32 3.34 -22.68 2.17
C ASP A 32 2.79 -22.67 0.73
N ASP A 33 1.60 -23.20 0.49
CA ASP A 33 0.94 -23.19 -0.82
C ASP A 33 0.64 -21.76 -1.28
N VAL A 34 0.16 -20.90 -0.38
CA VAL A 34 -0.10 -19.49 -0.69
C VAL A 34 1.22 -18.75 -0.93
N LEU A 35 2.24 -19.00 -0.10
CA LEU A 35 3.57 -18.43 -0.29
C LEU A 35 4.18 -18.84 -1.65
N ALA A 36 3.98 -20.09 -2.05
CA ALA A 36 4.40 -20.58 -3.35
C ALA A 36 3.60 -19.93 -4.50
N GLN A 37 2.29 -19.72 -4.33
CA GLN A 37 1.46 -19.00 -5.30
C GLN A 37 1.91 -17.53 -5.43
N ILE A 38 2.10 -16.82 -4.32
CA ILE A 38 2.61 -15.44 -4.31
C ILE A 38 3.93 -15.37 -5.05
N LYS A 39 4.86 -16.29 -4.77
CA LYS A 39 6.13 -16.37 -5.48
C LYS A 39 5.97 -16.66 -6.96
N SER A 40 5.04 -17.54 -7.35
CA SER A 40 4.78 -17.87 -8.76
C SER A 40 4.18 -16.68 -9.53
N LEU A 41 3.48 -15.80 -8.82
CA LEU A 41 2.99 -14.52 -9.36
C LEU A 41 4.07 -13.44 -9.40
N GLY A 42 5.28 -13.67 -8.81
CA GLY A 42 6.45 -12.85 -8.82
C GLY A 42 6.57 -11.80 -7.77
N PHE A 43 5.85 -11.96 -6.77
CA PHE A 43 6.01 -11.16 -5.58
C PHE A 43 6.93 -11.85 -4.58
N SER A 44 7.52 -11.07 -3.69
CA SER A 44 8.23 -11.62 -2.54
C SER A 44 7.28 -12.46 -1.69
N ASN A 45 7.68 -13.66 -1.32
CA ASN A 45 6.97 -14.49 -0.36
C ASN A 45 7.52 -14.37 1.06
N THR A 46 8.37 -13.37 1.33
CA THR A 46 8.87 -13.03 2.67
C THR A 46 8.02 -11.94 3.29
N ASN A 47 7.79 -12.03 4.60
CA ASN A 47 6.97 -11.07 5.36
C ASN A 47 5.55 -10.88 4.81
N VAL A 48 4.96 -11.93 4.26
CA VAL A 48 3.57 -11.91 3.80
C VAL A 48 2.64 -11.90 5.01
N GLU A 49 1.72 -10.95 5.03
CA GLU A 49 0.69 -10.84 6.07
C GLU A 49 -0.68 -11.22 5.49
N LYS A 50 -1.45 -12.04 6.21
CA LYS A 50 -2.85 -12.30 5.86
C LYS A 50 -3.70 -11.14 6.35
N ILE A 51 -4.50 -10.57 5.46
CA ILE A 51 -5.44 -9.46 5.74
C ILE A 51 -6.85 -9.85 5.27
N ASP A 52 -7.85 -9.05 5.61
CA ASP A 52 -9.26 -9.38 5.30
C ASP A 52 -9.52 -9.51 3.79
N GLU A 53 -8.84 -8.72 2.95
CA GLU A 53 -9.02 -8.72 1.49
C GLU A 53 -8.13 -9.74 0.76
N GLY A 54 -7.20 -10.39 1.46
CA GLY A 54 -6.25 -11.32 0.85
C GLY A 54 -4.92 -11.36 1.57
N TYR A 55 -3.85 -10.96 0.89
CA TYR A 55 -2.49 -10.99 1.41
C TYR A 55 -1.78 -9.68 1.12
N LEU A 56 -1.18 -9.10 2.15
CA LEU A 56 -0.25 -7.98 2.02
C LEU A 56 1.13 -8.54 1.68
N VAL A 57 1.67 -8.14 0.56
CA VAL A 57 3.02 -8.51 0.09
C VAL A 57 3.84 -7.25 -0.13
N GLU A 58 5.15 -7.38 -0.07
CA GLU A 58 6.09 -6.27 -0.36
C GLU A 58 5.86 -5.02 0.51
N GLY A 59 5.09 -5.15 1.61
CA GLY A 59 4.85 -4.12 2.61
C GLY A 59 3.66 -3.20 2.35
N ASP A 60 3.16 -3.11 1.12
CA ASP A 60 2.11 -2.17 0.71
C ASP A 60 1.19 -2.67 -0.44
N ILE A 61 1.50 -3.81 -1.06
CA ILE A 61 0.71 -4.37 -2.16
C ILE A 61 -0.29 -5.40 -1.62
N ILE A 62 -1.56 -5.25 -2.00
CA ILE A 62 -2.62 -6.20 -1.66
C ILE A 62 -2.84 -7.15 -2.84
N LEU A 63 -2.67 -8.45 -2.60
CA LEU A 63 -3.08 -9.52 -3.51
C LEU A 63 -4.39 -10.12 -3.03
N THR A 64 -5.42 -10.02 -3.85
CA THR A 64 -6.73 -10.63 -3.58
C THR A 64 -6.73 -12.13 -3.89
N PRO A 65 -7.71 -12.92 -3.40
CA PRO A 65 -7.86 -14.31 -3.80
C PRO A 65 -8.00 -14.48 -5.33
N GLN A 66 -8.56 -13.51 -6.03
CA GLN A 66 -8.67 -13.52 -7.49
C GLN A 66 -7.30 -13.38 -8.15
N ASP A 67 -6.43 -12.51 -7.62
CA ASP A 67 -5.06 -12.36 -8.13
C ASP A 67 -4.29 -13.67 -7.97
N LEU A 68 -4.44 -14.36 -6.83
CA LEU A 68 -3.80 -15.64 -6.57
C LEU A 68 -4.34 -16.77 -7.47
N ALA A 69 -5.65 -16.73 -7.83
CA ALA A 69 -6.27 -17.72 -8.70
C ALA A 69 -5.88 -17.57 -10.18
N THR A 70 -5.31 -16.41 -10.55
CA THR A 70 -4.92 -16.13 -11.94
C THR A 70 -3.66 -16.91 -12.29
N ARG A 71 -3.82 -18.07 -12.95
CA ARG A 71 -2.71 -18.84 -13.50
C ARG A 71 -2.18 -18.13 -14.75
N ASN A 72 -1.09 -17.42 -14.63
CA ASN A 72 -0.39 -16.87 -15.78
C ASN A 72 0.42 -17.99 -16.49
N THR A 73 0.00 -18.34 -17.70
CA THR A 73 0.69 -19.30 -18.57
C THR A 73 1.79 -18.65 -19.42
N VAL A 74 2.08 -17.38 -19.23
CA VAL A 74 3.08 -16.64 -20.02
C VAL A 74 4.42 -16.68 -19.30
N MET A 75 5.38 -17.41 -19.84
CA MET A 75 6.77 -17.37 -19.39
C MET A 75 7.35 -15.98 -19.69
N ALA A 76 7.65 -15.20 -18.68
CA ALA A 76 8.29 -13.89 -18.83
C ALA A 76 9.72 -14.08 -19.33
N ILE A 77 10.06 -13.40 -20.42
CA ILE A 77 11.43 -13.19 -20.84
C ILE A 77 12.08 -12.25 -19.81
N ARG A 78 13.13 -12.72 -19.12
CA ARG A 78 13.94 -11.87 -18.26
C ARG A 78 14.60 -10.79 -19.13
N VAL A 79 14.15 -9.57 -19.03
CA VAL A 79 14.87 -8.39 -19.53
C VAL A 79 15.53 -7.73 -18.34
N ALA A 80 16.85 -7.57 -18.42
CA ALA A 80 17.67 -7.06 -17.33
C ALA A 80 17.43 -5.55 -17.08
N ASN A 81 17.46 -5.19 -15.81
CA ASN A 81 17.83 -3.87 -15.23
C ASN A 81 17.18 -2.62 -15.86
N THR A 82 15.98 -2.30 -15.47
CA THR A 82 15.28 -1.07 -15.87
C THR A 82 14.40 -0.56 -14.73
N GLU A 83 14.08 0.74 -14.63
CA GLU A 83 13.65 1.37 -13.38
C GLU A 83 12.20 1.70 -13.19
N GLN A 84 11.45 2.01 -14.23
CA GLN A 84 10.02 2.21 -14.09
C GLN A 84 9.33 0.96 -14.60
N TYR A 85 8.57 0.34 -13.71
CA TYR A 85 7.92 -0.93 -13.99
C TYR A 85 6.41 -0.81 -13.93
N ARG A 86 5.75 -1.56 -14.79
CA ARG A 86 4.30 -1.71 -14.80
C ARG A 86 3.88 -3.17 -14.64
N THR A 87 2.66 -3.36 -14.19
CA THR A 87 1.98 -4.66 -14.23
C THR A 87 1.47 -4.97 -15.64
N THR A 88 1.06 -6.22 -15.85
CA THR A 88 0.42 -6.67 -17.10
C THR A 88 -0.89 -5.91 -17.32
N ASN A 89 -1.72 -5.78 -16.28
CA ASN A 89 -2.97 -5.04 -16.33
C ASN A 89 -2.71 -3.55 -16.13
N LEU A 90 -3.35 -2.73 -16.94
CA LEU A 90 -3.33 -1.28 -16.89
C LEU A 90 -4.75 -0.73 -16.93
N VAL A 91 -4.93 0.51 -16.55
CA VAL A 91 -6.22 1.18 -16.73
C VAL A 91 -6.48 1.39 -18.23
N THR A 92 -7.67 1.01 -18.68
CA THR A 92 -8.11 1.09 -20.08
C THR A 92 -9.33 2.01 -20.23
N GLY A 93 -9.83 2.16 -21.47
CA GLY A 93 -10.96 3.04 -21.76
C GLY A 93 -10.60 4.52 -21.70
N LEU A 94 -9.41 4.88 -22.17
CA LEU A 94 -8.91 6.27 -22.21
C LEU A 94 -9.56 7.10 -23.33
N PRO A 95 -9.83 8.41 -23.13
CA PRO A 95 -9.58 9.17 -21.90
C PRO A 95 -10.54 8.79 -20.77
N ARG A 96 -10.03 8.74 -19.53
CA ARG A 96 -10.82 8.31 -18.38
C ARG A 96 -10.65 9.24 -17.18
N ASN A 97 -11.76 9.65 -16.58
CA ASN A 97 -11.75 10.35 -15.30
C ASN A 97 -11.94 9.33 -14.16
N ILE A 98 -10.98 9.29 -13.26
CA ILE A 98 -10.99 8.45 -12.07
C ILE A 98 -11.42 9.31 -10.87
N THR A 99 -12.57 9.00 -10.30
CA THR A 99 -13.04 9.71 -9.12
C THR A 99 -12.38 9.16 -7.85
N VAL A 100 -12.01 10.05 -6.93
CA VAL A 100 -11.32 9.69 -5.68
C VAL A 100 -12.03 10.29 -4.47
N ALA A 101 -12.09 9.57 -3.35
CA ALA A 101 -12.73 10.06 -2.11
C ALA A 101 -11.94 9.67 -0.87
N ILE A 102 -12.07 10.48 0.19
CA ILE A 102 -11.58 10.19 1.54
C ILE A 102 -12.72 9.62 2.38
N SER A 103 -12.51 8.49 3.03
CA SER A 103 -13.41 7.96 4.05
C SER A 103 -13.53 8.94 5.23
N SER A 104 -14.75 9.12 5.74
CA SER A 104 -15.01 9.93 6.93
C SER A 104 -14.30 9.46 8.21
N GLN A 105 -13.74 8.25 8.20
CA GLN A 105 -12.94 7.70 9.30
C GLN A 105 -11.49 8.24 9.32
N LEU A 106 -11.03 8.85 8.23
CA LEU A 106 -9.73 9.51 8.17
C LEU A 106 -9.82 10.96 8.68
N PRO A 107 -8.74 11.51 9.25
CA PRO A 107 -8.72 12.91 9.67
C PRO A 107 -9.04 13.88 8.52
N SER A 108 -9.74 14.97 8.80
CA SER A 108 -10.15 15.97 7.79
C SER A 108 -8.97 16.61 7.04
N SER A 109 -7.79 16.67 7.67
CA SER A 109 -6.55 17.16 7.05
C SER A 109 -6.14 16.36 5.79
N TYR A 110 -6.57 15.11 5.68
CA TYR A 110 -6.28 14.27 4.52
C TYR A 110 -7.04 14.71 3.24
N THR A 111 -8.05 15.58 3.37
CA THR A 111 -8.69 16.19 2.20
C THR A 111 -7.69 17.03 1.41
N ALA A 112 -6.88 17.86 2.06
CA ALA A 112 -5.85 18.65 1.41
C ALA A 112 -4.73 17.77 0.82
N VAL A 113 -4.43 16.65 1.46
CA VAL A 113 -3.48 15.64 0.94
C VAL A 113 -3.99 15.03 -0.37
N LEU A 114 -5.27 14.65 -0.41
CA LEU A 114 -5.89 14.12 -1.62
C LEU A 114 -5.95 15.15 -2.75
N ASP A 115 -6.28 16.41 -2.43
CA ASP A 115 -6.30 17.50 -3.41
C ASP A 115 -4.91 17.75 -4.00
N GLU A 116 -3.84 17.67 -3.21
CA GLU A 116 -2.47 17.80 -3.70
C GLU A 116 -2.07 16.60 -4.61
N MET A 117 -2.45 15.38 -4.24
CA MET A 117 -2.24 14.21 -5.10
C MET A 117 -2.96 14.37 -6.46
N VAL A 118 -4.24 14.78 -6.44
CA VAL A 118 -5.03 15.05 -7.65
C VAL A 118 -4.35 16.12 -8.51
N ARG A 119 -3.89 17.20 -7.89
CA ARG A 119 -3.17 18.28 -8.58
C ARG A 119 -1.90 17.77 -9.27
N ARG A 120 -1.12 16.91 -8.60
CA ARG A 120 0.12 16.35 -9.17
C ARG A 120 -0.16 15.55 -10.44
N TYR A 121 -1.08 14.60 -10.40
CA TYR A 121 -1.41 13.78 -11.57
C TYR A 121 -2.01 14.61 -12.71
N ASN A 122 -2.95 15.52 -12.42
CA ASN A 122 -3.61 16.32 -13.44
C ASN A 122 -2.67 17.33 -14.10
N ALA A 123 -1.59 17.74 -13.42
CA ALA A 123 -0.57 18.61 -13.99
C ALA A 123 0.24 17.95 -15.12
N GLU A 124 0.24 16.63 -15.22
CA GLU A 124 1.01 15.90 -16.25
C GLU A 124 0.30 15.82 -17.62
N GLY A 125 -0.96 16.25 -17.72
CA GLY A 125 -1.72 16.29 -18.96
C GLY A 125 -1.96 14.92 -19.60
N LEU A 126 -2.26 13.93 -18.75
CA LEU A 126 -2.50 12.55 -19.16
C LEU A 126 -3.93 12.35 -19.67
N ARG A 127 -4.19 11.26 -20.38
CA ARG A 127 -5.54 10.81 -20.76
C ARG A 127 -6.30 10.17 -19.60
N ILE A 128 -5.65 9.94 -18.43
CA ILE A 128 -6.32 9.73 -17.16
C ILE A 128 -6.31 11.03 -16.37
N THR A 129 -7.45 11.37 -15.77
CA THR A 129 -7.59 12.53 -14.89
C THR A 129 -8.21 12.10 -13.58
N PHE A 130 -7.98 12.87 -12.53
CA PHE A 130 -8.52 12.58 -11.21
C PHE A 130 -9.43 13.70 -10.74
N THR A 131 -10.54 13.33 -10.11
CA THR A 131 -11.50 14.29 -9.53
C THR A 131 -11.92 13.82 -8.15
N ARG A 132 -11.74 14.69 -7.13
CA ARG A 132 -12.25 14.37 -5.80
C ARG A 132 -13.77 14.51 -5.76
N VAL A 133 -14.42 13.50 -5.19
CA VAL A 133 -15.87 13.46 -4.91
C VAL A 133 -16.12 13.19 -3.43
N SER A 134 -17.33 13.42 -2.97
CA SER A 134 -17.71 13.20 -1.57
C SER A 134 -18.05 11.73 -1.27
N SER A 135 -18.51 10.98 -2.26
CA SER A 135 -18.93 9.56 -2.14
C SER A 135 -19.00 8.91 -3.51
N GLY A 136 -19.09 7.57 -3.56
CA GLY A 136 -19.24 6.82 -4.80
C GLY A 136 -18.02 6.92 -5.72
N ALA A 137 -16.83 7.09 -5.15
CA ALA A 137 -15.59 7.21 -5.89
C ALA A 137 -15.15 5.89 -6.53
N THR A 138 -14.43 5.97 -7.63
CA THR A 138 -13.74 4.84 -8.25
C THR A 138 -12.64 4.29 -7.32
N ILE A 139 -11.89 5.19 -6.65
CA ILE A 139 -10.87 4.83 -5.66
C ILE A 139 -11.22 5.51 -4.33
N THR A 140 -11.35 4.74 -3.27
CA THR A 140 -11.61 5.26 -1.91
C THR A 140 -10.39 5.10 -1.02
N PHE A 141 -9.96 6.19 -0.40
CA PHE A 141 -8.93 6.17 0.64
C PHE A 141 -9.59 5.85 1.98
N ALA A 142 -9.39 4.64 2.46
CA ALA A 142 -10.04 4.08 3.64
C ALA A 142 -9.06 3.97 4.81
N LYS A 143 -9.55 4.22 6.04
CA LYS A 143 -8.73 4.04 7.24
C LYS A 143 -8.40 2.58 7.45
N ALA A 144 -7.14 2.31 7.75
CA ALA A 144 -6.66 0.99 8.12
C ALA A 144 -5.65 1.07 9.27
N ASN A 145 -5.33 -0.08 9.84
CA ASN A 145 -4.27 -0.27 10.81
C ASN A 145 -3.37 -1.40 10.28
N GLY A 146 -2.07 -1.30 10.52
CA GLY A 146 -1.11 -2.31 10.06
C GLY A 146 0.31 -1.86 10.31
N SER A 147 1.26 -2.60 9.77
CA SER A 147 2.70 -2.32 9.83
C SER A 147 3.17 -1.33 8.75
N TYR A 148 2.27 -0.90 7.85
CA TYR A 148 2.53 -0.07 6.69
C TYR A 148 2.05 1.38 6.87
N LEU A 149 2.50 2.29 6.00
CA LEU A 149 1.98 3.66 5.90
C LEU A 149 0.64 3.68 5.15
N ALA A 150 0.62 3.10 3.97
CA ALA A 150 -0.57 2.85 3.16
C ALA A 150 -0.40 1.55 2.39
N SER A 151 -1.44 1.07 1.72
CA SER A 151 -1.36 -0.08 0.82
C SER A 151 -2.49 -0.07 -0.20
N SER A 152 -2.23 -0.63 -1.37
CA SER A 152 -3.20 -0.77 -2.45
C SER A 152 -2.90 -2.01 -3.30
N GLY A 153 -3.66 -2.21 -4.38
CA GLY A 153 -3.45 -3.28 -5.34
C GLY A 153 -3.36 -2.74 -6.77
N PHE A 154 -3.50 -3.62 -7.75
CA PHE A 154 -3.30 -3.32 -9.15
C PHE A 154 -4.62 -3.34 -9.95
N PRO A 155 -4.64 -2.78 -11.18
CA PRO A 155 -5.79 -2.84 -12.05
C PRO A 155 -6.24 -4.27 -12.32
N ASP A 156 -7.55 -4.46 -12.45
CA ASP A 156 -8.12 -5.75 -12.81
C ASP A 156 -7.93 -6.08 -14.31
N ALA A 157 -8.27 -7.31 -14.70
CA ALA A 157 -8.17 -7.75 -16.10
C ALA A 157 -9.13 -7.01 -17.05
N ALA A 158 -10.17 -6.35 -16.51
CA ALA A 158 -11.08 -5.51 -17.29
C ALA A 158 -10.55 -4.08 -17.50
N GLY A 159 -9.40 -3.75 -16.91
CA GLY A 159 -8.78 -2.44 -16.98
C GLY A 159 -9.39 -1.40 -16.05
N ASN A 160 -10.02 -1.83 -14.95
CA ASN A 160 -10.44 -0.91 -13.91
C ASN A 160 -9.28 -0.69 -12.91
N PRO A 161 -9.11 0.54 -12.38
CA PRO A 161 -8.14 0.78 -11.33
C PRO A 161 -8.51 0.02 -10.06
N TYR A 162 -7.52 -0.31 -9.23
CA TYR A 162 -7.81 -0.90 -7.93
C TYR A 162 -8.64 0.06 -7.07
N PRO A 163 -9.72 -0.39 -6.42
CA PRO A 163 -10.73 0.54 -5.91
C PRO A 163 -10.45 1.11 -4.51
N THR A 164 -9.41 0.64 -3.81
CA THR A 164 -9.21 1.01 -2.40
C THR A 164 -7.74 1.25 -2.09
N VAL A 165 -7.45 2.41 -1.50
CA VAL A 165 -6.18 2.71 -0.83
C VAL A 165 -6.41 2.63 0.67
N LYS A 166 -5.72 1.71 1.35
CA LYS A 166 -5.73 1.59 2.81
C LYS A 166 -4.72 2.57 3.40
N VAL A 167 -5.14 3.37 4.37
CA VAL A 167 -4.33 4.45 4.95
C VAL A 167 -4.19 4.26 6.44
N ASN A 168 -2.95 4.04 6.91
CA ASN A 168 -2.62 4.01 8.33
C ASN A 168 -2.29 5.43 8.83
N SER A 169 -3.32 6.20 9.16
CA SER A 169 -3.16 7.57 9.63
C SER A 169 -2.40 7.70 10.97
N ARG A 170 -2.24 6.60 11.72
CA ARG A 170 -1.40 6.60 12.93
C ARG A 170 0.09 6.60 12.57
N ALA A 171 0.47 5.88 11.53
CA ALA A 171 1.86 5.79 11.06
C ALA A 171 2.26 7.03 10.25
N ILE A 172 1.39 7.52 9.36
CA ILE A 172 1.64 8.73 8.55
C ILE A 172 1.61 9.99 9.43
N GLY A 173 0.72 10.02 10.44
CA GLY A 173 0.46 11.20 11.27
C GLY A 173 -0.66 12.08 10.73
N THR A 174 -0.80 13.28 11.28
CA THR A 174 -1.80 14.29 10.90
C THR A 174 -1.17 15.68 10.91
N GLY A 175 -1.63 16.57 10.05
CA GLY A 175 -1.14 17.95 10.01
C GLY A 175 -1.76 18.75 8.87
N THR A 176 -1.54 20.06 8.91
CA THR A 176 -1.99 21.02 7.89
C THR A 176 -0.83 21.82 7.29
N SER A 177 0.41 21.54 7.72
CA SER A 177 1.58 22.19 7.15
C SER A 177 1.82 21.71 5.73
N THR A 178 2.40 22.56 4.89
CA THR A 178 2.80 22.20 3.52
C THR A 178 3.75 21.00 3.51
N THR A 179 4.66 20.90 4.49
CA THR A 179 5.56 19.74 4.62
C THR A 179 4.78 18.45 4.82
N PHE A 180 3.81 18.44 5.76
CA PHE A 180 2.97 17.25 5.99
C PHE A 180 2.13 16.90 4.75
N ILE A 181 1.46 17.91 4.15
CA ILE A 181 0.61 17.71 2.97
C ILE A 181 1.44 17.10 1.83
N ASN A 182 2.61 17.65 1.54
CA ASN A 182 3.48 17.16 0.47
C ASN A 182 4.01 15.74 0.72
N TYR A 183 4.39 15.42 1.96
CA TYR A 183 4.81 14.09 2.37
C TYR A 183 3.69 13.06 2.20
N ALA A 184 2.52 13.33 2.81
CA ALA A 184 1.38 12.42 2.72
C ALA A 184 0.83 12.31 1.29
N ALA A 185 0.88 13.39 0.49
CA ALA A 185 0.51 13.36 -0.92
C ALA A 185 1.48 12.51 -1.77
N THR A 186 2.76 12.42 -1.39
CA THR A 186 3.68 11.46 -2.02
C THR A 186 3.23 10.03 -1.78
N ILE A 187 2.85 9.68 -0.54
CA ILE A 187 2.32 8.34 -0.20
C ILE A 187 1.04 8.08 -1.01
N PHE A 188 0.11 9.02 -1.05
CA PHE A 188 -1.13 8.87 -1.82
C PHE A 188 -0.88 8.72 -3.32
N ALA A 189 0.06 9.48 -3.88
CA ALA A 189 0.43 9.35 -5.28
C ALA A 189 1.07 7.99 -5.59
N HIS A 190 1.90 7.48 -4.68
CA HIS A 190 2.50 6.15 -4.76
C HIS A 190 1.42 5.06 -4.81
N GLU A 191 0.48 5.06 -3.88
CA GLU A 191 -0.60 4.08 -3.84
C GLU A 191 -1.52 4.16 -5.08
N VAL A 192 -1.80 5.37 -5.56
CA VAL A 192 -2.52 5.54 -6.84
C VAL A 192 -1.68 5.01 -8.00
N GLY A 193 -0.36 5.12 -7.95
CA GLY A 193 0.55 4.49 -8.90
C GLY A 193 0.28 2.99 -9.02
N HIS A 194 0.19 2.28 -7.89
CA HIS A 194 -0.21 0.86 -7.89
C HIS A 194 -1.61 0.66 -8.45
N CYS A 195 -2.60 1.44 -7.99
CA CYS A 195 -3.98 1.35 -8.47
C CYS A 195 -4.11 1.49 -9.99
N ILE A 196 -3.20 2.18 -10.65
CA ILE A 196 -3.18 2.36 -12.11
C ILE A 196 -2.13 1.49 -12.82
N GLY A 197 -1.37 0.64 -12.11
CA GLY A 197 -0.54 -0.39 -12.71
C GLY A 197 0.97 -0.18 -12.64
N PHE A 198 1.47 0.76 -11.81
CA PHE A 198 2.91 0.90 -11.55
C PHE A 198 3.37 -0.05 -10.45
N ARG A 199 4.61 -0.54 -10.56
CA ARG A 199 5.33 -1.32 -9.57
C ARG A 199 6.44 -0.47 -8.92
N HIS A 200 7.04 -1.00 -7.83
CA HIS A 200 8.20 -0.36 -7.23
C HIS A 200 9.36 -0.24 -8.21
N THR A 201 10.05 0.90 -8.18
CA THR A 201 11.22 1.15 -9.04
C THR A 201 12.46 0.42 -8.55
N ASP A 202 12.53 0.14 -7.27
CA ASP A 202 13.60 -0.62 -6.62
C ASP A 202 13.22 -2.08 -6.32
N TYR A 203 12.23 -2.65 -7.04
CA TYR A 203 11.78 -4.04 -6.80
C TYR A 203 12.91 -5.08 -6.87
N MET A 204 13.97 -4.83 -7.63
CA MET A 204 15.13 -5.72 -7.76
C MET A 204 15.99 -5.75 -6.50
N ASP A 205 16.00 -4.67 -5.75
CA ASP A 205 16.69 -4.56 -4.48
C ASP A 205 16.06 -3.46 -3.61
N ARG A 206 15.07 -3.85 -2.80
CA ARG A 206 14.40 -2.93 -1.87
C ARG A 206 15.34 -2.30 -0.85
N SER A 207 16.52 -2.87 -0.60
CA SER A 207 17.49 -2.27 0.31
C SER A 207 17.91 -0.88 -0.13
N TYR A 208 17.73 -0.57 -1.42
CA TYR A 208 18.01 0.76 -1.97
C TYR A 208 17.23 1.87 -1.28
N SER A 209 15.91 1.75 -1.13
CA SER A 209 15.09 2.77 -0.45
C SER A 209 14.79 2.45 1.01
N CYS A 210 14.71 1.15 1.37
CA CYS A 210 14.31 0.71 2.70
C CYS A 210 15.50 0.48 3.64
N GLY A 211 16.73 0.39 3.10
CA GLY A 211 17.89 -0.03 3.87
C GLY A 211 17.84 -1.54 4.21
N GLY A 212 18.79 -1.99 5.04
CA GLY A 212 18.90 -3.40 5.41
C GLY A 212 19.67 -4.23 4.40
N GLY A 213 19.40 -5.54 4.34
CA GLY A 213 20.02 -6.47 3.39
C GLY A 213 19.33 -6.50 2.05
N TYR A 214 20.04 -6.99 1.02
CA TYR A 214 19.49 -7.22 -0.31
C TYR A 214 18.15 -7.95 -0.26
N SER A 215 17.14 -7.40 -0.93
CA SER A 215 15.80 -7.98 -1.00
C SER A 215 15.20 -7.76 -2.39
N ASN A 216 15.09 -8.84 -3.16
CA ASN A 216 14.49 -8.82 -4.50
C ASN A 216 13.03 -9.24 -4.42
N GLU A 217 12.12 -8.36 -4.84
CA GLU A 217 10.68 -8.64 -4.90
C GLU A 217 10.32 -9.62 -6.02
N GLY A 218 11.22 -9.84 -6.97
CA GLY A 218 10.99 -10.68 -8.14
C GLY A 218 10.25 -9.97 -9.26
N ALA A 219 10.73 -10.22 -10.48
CA ALA A 219 10.05 -9.82 -11.69
C ALA A 219 9.37 -11.05 -12.28
N SER A 220 8.11 -11.29 -12.04
CA SER A 220 7.42 -12.42 -12.63
C SER A 220 6.33 -12.01 -13.60
N THR A 221 5.49 -13.01 -13.92
CA THR A 221 4.41 -12.99 -14.88
C THR A 221 3.32 -11.92 -14.65
N VAL A 222 3.15 -11.43 -13.40
CA VAL A 222 2.27 -10.27 -13.14
C VAL A 222 2.91 -8.99 -13.62
N GLY A 223 4.21 -9.09 -13.91
CA GLY A 223 4.99 -8.11 -14.59
C GLY A 223 5.59 -7.05 -13.66
N ALA A 224 6.92 -7.11 -13.56
CA ALA A 224 7.70 -5.91 -13.56
C ALA A 224 8.15 -5.68 -15.00
N ILE A 225 7.23 -5.20 -15.85
CA ILE A 225 7.51 -4.93 -17.25
C ILE A 225 8.09 -3.54 -17.33
N ASN A 226 9.32 -3.44 -17.84
CA ASN A 226 9.96 -2.14 -18.00
C ASN A 226 9.15 -1.19 -18.88
N ILE A 227 9.15 0.07 -18.51
CA ILE A 227 8.57 1.15 -19.28
C ILE A 227 9.67 1.80 -20.13
N PRO A 228 9.57 1.74 -21.47
CA PRO A 228 10.58 2.31 -22.38
C PRO A 228 10.83 3.80 -22.14
N GLY A 229 12.12 4.18 -22.21
CA GLY A 229 12.54 5.57 -22.02
C GLY A 229 12.88 5.94 -20.59
N THR A 230 12.79 4.98 -19.66
CA THR A 230 13.23 5.16 -18.28
C THR A 230 14.61 4.50 -18.04
N PRO A 231 15.38 4.93 -17.04
CA PRO A 231 16.72 4.39 -16.74
C PRO A 231 16.72 2.89 -16.42
N THR A 232 17.88 2.35 -16.18
CA THR A 232 18.10 0.93 -15.86
C THR A 232 18.62 0.70 -14.44
N THR A 233 18.70 1.76 -13.62
CA THR A 233 19.20 1.75 -12.23
C THR A 233 18.23 2.49 -11.31
N ALA A 234 18.14 2.19 -9.99
CA ALA A 234 17.20 2.82 -9.06
C ALA A 234 17.42 4.33 -8.93
N GLU A 235 16.37 5.13 -9.14
CA GLU A 235 16.40 6.60 -9.05
C GLU A 235 16.00 7.04 -7.64
N PRO A 236 16.84 7.84 -6.97
CA PRO A 236 16.60 8.22 -5.58
C PRO A 236 15.35 9.09 -5.39
N ASN A 237 14.85 9.69 -6.45
CA ASN A 237 13.73 10.62 -6.41
C ASN A 237 12.41 10.05 -6.94
N SER A 238 12.41 8.82 -7.47
CA SER A 238 11.19 8.22 -8.00
C SER A 238 10.10 8.10 -6.93
N TRP A 239 8.87 8.50 -7.31
CA TRP A 239 7.72 8.39 -6.41
C TRP A 239 7.31 6.93 -6.13
N MET A 240 7.73 5.97 -6.97
CA MET A 240 7.45 4.54 -6.81
C MET A 240 8.56 3.77 -6.10
N LEU A 241 9.48 4.41 -5.37
CA LEU A 241 10.37 3.71 -4.46
C LEU A 241 9.60 3.10 -3.30
N ALA A 242 9.91 1.85 -2.95
CA ALA A 242 9.19 1.05 -1.95
C ALA A 242 9.13 1.70 -0.55
N CYS A 243 10.13 2.48 -0.16
CA CYS A 243 10.16 3.15 1.14
C CYS A 243 10.37 4.66 1.02
N ILE A 244 9.80 5.39 1.98
CA ILE A 244 9.92 6.84 2.10
C ILE A 244 10.27 7.23 3.55
N SER A 245 11.18 8.18 3.71
CA SER A 245 11.50 8.77 5.01
C SER A 245 10.42 9.76 5.46
N ALA A 246 10.23 9.88 6.77
CA ALA A 246 9.27 10.84 7.33
C ALA A 246 9.54 12.26 6.82
N ASN A 247 8.46 12.96 6.46
CA ASN A 247 8.47 14.32 5.92
C ASN A 247 9.20 14.51 4.56
N GLN A 248 9.59 13.43 3.91
CA GLN A 248 10.16 13.49 2.57
C GLN A 248 9.07 13.77 1.54
N ASN A 249 9.33 14.70 0.64
CA ASN A 249 8.47 14.99 -0.51
C ASN A 249 9.14 14.46 -1.79
N ARG A 250 8.44 13.60 -2.53
CA ARG A 250 8.85 13.10 -3.85
C ARG A 250 7.77 13.45 -4.88
N PRO A 251 7.80 14.64 -5.50
CA PRO A 251 6.99 14.92 -6.70
C PRO A 251 7.49 14.06 -7.86
N PHE A 252 6.68 13.91 -8.90
CA PHE A 252 7.09 13.18 -10.11
C PHE A 252 8.36 13.79 -10.70
N ASP A 253 9.42 13.00 -10.80
CA ASP A 253 10.65 13.39 -11.47
C ASP A 253 10.53 13.25 -13.00
N SER A 254 11.61 13.47 -13.74
CA SER A 254 11.59 13.41 -15.21
C SER A 254 11.31 12.01 -15.75
N TYR A 255 11.78 10.98 -15.08
CA TYR A 255 11.57 9.59 -15.49
C TYR A 255 10.19 9.08 -15.09
N ASP A 256 9.69 9.49 -13.94
CA ASP A 256 8.30 9.28 -13.52
C ASP A 256 7.33 9.86 -14.56
N LYS A 257 7.57 11.09 -15.02
CA LYS A 257 6.78 11.73 -16.07
C LYS A 257 6.89 11.03 -17.42
N THR A 258 8.06 10.52 -17.76
CA THR A 258 8.26 9.69 -18.95
C THR A 258 7.42 8.44 -18.89
N ALA A 259 7.45 7.73 -17.75
CA ALA A 259 6.67 6.53 -17.52
C ALA A 259 5.16 6.78 -17.56
N LEU A 260 4.68 7.82 -16.86
CA LEU A 260 3.29 8.25 -16.88
C LEU A 260 2.83 8.60 -18.31
N SER A 261 3.65 9.34 -19.07
CA SER A 261 3.36 9.70 -20.44
C SER A 261 3.32 8.49 -21.37
N TYR A 262 4.24 7.53 -21.21
CA TYR A 262 4.27 6.32 -22.01
C TYR A 262 3.01 5.47 -21.83
N LEU A 263 2.48 5.38 -20.61
CA LEU A 263 1.32 4.55 -20.33
C LEU A 263 -0.02 5.28 -20.61
N TYR A 264 -0.06 6.59 -20.39
CA TYR A 264 -1.35 7.31 -20.23
C TYR A 264 -1.44 8.64 -21.00
N LYS A 265 -0.56 8.94 -21.93
CA LYS A 265 -0.67 10.17 -22.75
C LYS A 265 -1.22 9.94 -24.15
#